data_8a5106804744103109049f226cfab540
#
_entry.id   8a5106804744103109049f226cfab540
#
_cell.length_a   1.000
_cell.length_b   1.000
_cell.length_c   1.000
_cell.angle_alpha   90.00
_cell.angle_beta   90.00
_cell.angle_gamma   90.00
#
_symmetry.space_group_name_H-M   'P 1'
#
loop_
_entity.id
_entity.type
_entity.pdbx_description
1 polymer ?
#
loop_
_entity_poly.entity_id
_entity_poly.type
_entity_poly.pdbx_seq_one_letter_code
_entity_poly.pdbx_strand_id
1 'polypeptide(L)'
;LLASSAASDVYKRQVLTSFAKGNIALSISLTAINSILCVITVPLILMISLSVLDMGSINEGQSLFSVASQMFLIVTIPVIVGVLLSGVLSSFEKIAKNISIILFVLVLIGAILSQRENVITYFAQAGLVMLFLNIIMMIIVYILSNTFKSSKETFRCWLMEVGLQNGTLAIVVANTFFASTVYLIPAAIYSLIMYATALPLIYFLRRN
;
A
#
# COMPACT_ATOMS: atom_id res chain seq x y z
N LEU A 1 8.41 -6.24 11.03
CA LEU A 1 7.60 -6.49 9.82
C LEU A 1 7.17 -5.17 9.17
N LEU A 2 6.45 -4.29 9.87
CA LEU A 2 5.97 -3.02 9.30
C LEU A 2 7.09 -2.05 8.94
N ALA A 3 8.12 -1.89 9.76
CA ALA A 3 9.26 -1.04 9.47
C ALA A 3 10.06 -1.54 8.25
N SER A 4 10.27 -2.86 8.14
CA SER A 4 10.93 -3.47 6.99
C SER A 4 10.05 -3.50 5.74
N SER A 5 8.72 -3.55 5.92
CA SER A 5 7.76 -3.41 4.83
C SER A 5 7.75 -1.98 4.29
N ALA A 6 7.77 -0.97 5.15
CA ALA A 6 7.86 0.42 4.71
C ALA A 6 9.15 0.67 3.90
N ALA A 7 10.29 0.19 4.37
CA ALA A 7 11.55 0.29 3.63
C ALA A 7 11.51 -0.46 2.28
N SER A 8 10.89 -1.65 2.24
CA SER A 8 10.71 -2.42 1.02
C SER A 8 9.82 -1.69 0.01
N ASP A 9 8.73 -1.05 0.45
CA ASP A 9 7.83 -0.32 -0.42
C ASP A 9 8.46 0.96 -0.99
N VAL A 10 9.25 1.68 -0.17
CA VAL A 10 10.05 2.82 -0.64
C VAL A 10 10.97 2.38 -1.78
N TYR A 11 11.71 1.31 -1.57
CA TYR A 11 12.65 0.81 -2.59
C TYR A 11 11.94 0.37 -3.88
N LYS A 12 10.83 -0.36 -3.78
CA LYS A 12 10.06 -0.81 -4.95
C LYS A 12 9.57 0.36 -5.79
N ARG A 13 9.01 1.40 -5.15
CA ARG A 13 8.53 2.60 -5.83
C ARG A 13 9.66 3.34 -6.52
N GLN A 14 10.81 3.51 -5.86
CA GLN A 14 12.00 4.15 -6.44
C GLN A 14 12.52 3.39 -7.67
N VAL A 15 12.62 2.06 -7.58
CA VAL A 15 13.09 1.21 -8.69
C VAL A 15 12.12 1.30 -9.88
N LEU A 16 10.82 1.22 -9.65
CA LEU A 16 9.83 1.30 -10.73
C LEU A 16 9.73 2.72 -11.30
N THR A 17 9.86 3.76 -10.47
CA THR A 17 9.98 5.15 -10.93
C THR A 17 11.24 5.34 -11.80
N SER A 18 12.36 4.76 -11.41
CA SER A 18 13.59 4.76 -12.21
C SER A 18 13.39 4.06 -13.56
N PHE A 19 12.74 2.89 -13.55
CA PHE A 19 12.42 2.18 -14.78
C PHE A 19 11.47 2.95 -15.70
N ALA A 20 10.54 3.71 -15.14
CA ALA A 20 9.66 4.61 -15.87
C ALA A 20 10.37 5.89 -16.36
N LYS A 21 11.65 6.12 -16.05
CA LYS A 21 12.39 7.37 -16.25
C LYS A 21 11.71 8.56 -15.57
N GLY A 22 11.15 8.33 -14.37
CA GLY A 22 10.55 9.37 -13.52
C GLY A 22 11.58 10.02 -12.59
N ASN A 23 11.14 11.07 -11.89
CA ASN A 23 11.97 11.81 -10.94
C ASN A 23 12.10 11.01 -9.62
N ILE A 24 13.26 10.39 -9.40
CA ILE A 24 13.53 9.55 -8.23
C ILE A 24 13.59 10.39 -6.94
N ALA A 25 14.18 11.59 -6.98
CA ALA A 25 14.27 12.45 -5.79
C ALA A 25 12.87 12.87 -5.31
N LEU A 26 11.96 13.18 -6.26
CA LEU A 26 10.56 13.44 -5.96
C LEU A 26 9.86 12.21 -5.38
N SER A 27 10.10 11.02 -5.95
CA SER A 27 9.54 9.76 -5.44
C SER A 27 9.93 9.51 -3.98
N ILE A 28 11.21 9.68 -3.64
CA ILE A 28 11.69 9.56 -2.26
C ILE A 28 10.97 10.52 -1.33
N SER A 29 10.85 11.79 -1.73
CA SER A 29 10.19 12.83 -0.93
C SER A 29 8.71 12.55 -0.73
N LEU A 30 7.99 12.17 -1.79
CA LEU A 30 6.56 11.84 -1.73
C LEU A 30 6.31 10.61 -0.87
N THR A 31 7.12 9.57 -1.01
CA THR A 31 6.99 8.36 -0.19
C THR A 31 7.24 8.67 1.29
N ALA A 32 8.24 9.51 1.61
CA ALA A 32 8.51 9.93 2.99
C ALA A 32 7.34 10.72 3.59
N ILE A 33 6.84 11.73 2.86
CA ILE A 33 5.69 12.53 3.29
C ILE A 33 4.45 11.65 3.47
N ASN A 34 4.18 10.76 2.50
CA ASN A 34 3.03 9.87 2.55
C ASN A 34 3.12 8.90 3.74
N SER A 35 4.31 8.40 4.06
CA SER A 35 4.53 7.54 5.23
C SER A 35 4.18 8.25 6.55
N ILE A 36 4.53 9.54 6.67
CA ILE A 36 4.17 10.35 7.83
C ILE A 36 2.65 10.60 7.86
N LEU A 37 2.07 10.96 6.73
CA LEU A 37 0.63 11.22 6.64
C LEU A 37 -0.21 9.97 6.94
N CYS A 38 0.23 8.78 6.52
CA CYS A 38 -0.45 7.52 6.78
C CYS A 38 -0.65 7.24 8.27
N VAL A 39 0.24 7.72 9.13
CA VAL A 39 0.12 7.58 10.58
C VAL A 39 -1.20 8.16 11.10
N ILE A 40 -1.65 9.26 10.50
CA ILE A 40 -2.88 9.95 10.88
C ILE A 40 -4.04 9.55 9.97
N THR A 41 -3.82 9.51 8.67
CA THR A 41 -4.90 9.34 7.69
C THR A 41 -5.49 7.92 7.70
N VAL A 42 -4.68 6.88 7.90
CA VAL A 42 -5.17 5.49 7.90
C VAL A 42 -6.14 5.25 9.06
N PRO A 43 -5.83 5.57 10.34
CA PRO A 43 -6.79 5.44 11.43
C PRO A 43 -8.06 6.27 11.21
N LEU A 44 -7.90 7.51 10.72
CA LEU A 44 -9.02 8.41 10.48
C LEU A 44 -9.97 7.87 9.40
N ILE A 45 -9.43 7.43 8.27
CA ILE A 45 -10.21 6.87 7.16
C ILE A 45 -10.91 5.58 7.61
N LEU A 46 -10.23 4.71 8.36
CA LEU A 46 -10.86 3.51 8.90
C LEU A 46 -12.03 3.85 9.83
N MET A 47 -11.82 4.77 10.77
CA MET A 47 -12.87 5.21 11.69
C MET A 47 -14.10 5.76 10.94
N ILE A 48 -13.88 6.62 9.95
CA ILE A 48 -14.97 7.17 9.13
C ILE A 48 -15.66 6.05 8.34
N SER A 49 -14.90 5.16 7.71
CA SER A 49 -15.46 4.06 6.91
C SER A 49 -16.32 3.12 7.73
N LEU A 50 -15.86 2.75 8.92
CA LEU A 50 -16.63 1.89 9.84
C LEU A 50 -17.90 2.57 10.36
N SER A 51 -17.83 3.88 10.62
CA SER A 51 -18.99 4.66 11.02
C SER A 51 -20.03 4.76 9.91
N VAL A 52 -19.59 5.01 8.66
CA VAL A 52 -20.48 5.13 7.49
C VAL A 52 -21.13 3.78 7.12
N LEU A 53 -20.39 2.69 7.28
CA LEU A 53 -20.90 1.34 6.99
C LEU A 53 -21.72 0.74 8.14
N ASP A 54 -21.96 1.51 9.21
CA ASP A 54 -22.66 1.07 10.42
C ASP A 54 -22.02 -0.18 11.08
N MET A 55 -20.71 -0.35 10.87
CA MET A 55 -19.91 -1.41 11.48
C MET A 55 -19.35 -0.91 12.82
N GLY A 56 -20.22 -0.44 13.71
CA GLY A 56 -19.86 0.26 14.95
C GLY A 56 -19.02 -0.55 15.95
N SER A 57 -18.99 -1.88 15.81
CA SER A 57 -18.09 -2.76 16.57
C SER A 57 -17.53 -3.83 15.63
N ILE A 58 -16.22 -3.84 15.45
CA ILE A 58 -15.52 -4.88 14.71
C ILE A 58 -15.42 -6.16 15.55
N ASN A 59 -15.26 -5.98 16.86
CA ASN A 59 -15.37 -7.02 17.88
C ASN A 59 -16.34 -6.53 18.96
N GLU A 60 -17.15 -7.43 19.49
CA GLU A 60 -18.10 -7.09 20.57
C GLU A 60 -17.39 -6.33 21.70
N GLY A 61 -17.84 -5.10 21.98
CA GLY A 61 -17.33 -4.25 23.06
C GLY A 61 -16.19 -3.29 22.72
N GLN A 62 -15.67 -3.24 21.49
CA GLN A 62 -14.66 -2.23 21.11
C GLN A 62 -15.31 -0.96 20.55
N SER A 63 -14.94 0.20 21.10
CA SER A 63 -15.33 1.48 20.54
C SER A 63 -14.49 1.83 19.30
N LEU A 64 -15.06 2.59 18.36
CA LEU A 64 -14.34 3.10 17.18
C LEU A 64 -13.05 3.86 17.56
N PHE A 65 -13.10 4.61 18.67
CA PHE A 65 -11.94 5.32 19.18
C PHE A 65 -10.82 4.37 19.65
N SER A 66 -11.18 3.27 20.32
CA SER A 66 -10.22 2.23 20.73
C SER A 66 -9.53 1.61 19.51
N VAL A 67 -10.29 1.30 18.47
CA VAL A 67 -9.76 0.76 17.21
C VAL A 67 -8.82 1.77 16.53
N ALA A 68 -9.23 3.03 16.43
CA ALA A 68 -8.41 4.08 15.84
C ALA A 68 -7.10 4.31 16.59
N SER A 69 -7.14 4.31 17.95
CA SER A 69 -5.95 4.46 18.78
C SER A 69 -5.01 3.27 18.68
N GLN A 70 -5.51 2.05 18.61
CA GLN A 70 -4.69 0.86 18.37
C GLN A 70 -4.04 0.91 17.00
N MET A 71 -4.78 1.30 15.95
CA MET A 71 -4.21 1.49 14.62
C MET A 71 -3.11 2.55 14.61
N PHE A 72 -3.37 3.68 15.25
CA PHE A 72 -2.36 4.73 15.35
C PHE A 72 -1.07 4.19 15.95
N LEU A 73 -1.13 3.44 17.05
CA LEU A 73 0.05 2.84 17.66
C LEU A 73 0.73 1.80 16.75
N ILE A 74 -0.05 0.92 16.12
CA ILE A 74 0.48 -0.13 15.24
C ILE A 74 1.18 0.46 14.00
N VAL A 75 0.71 1.57 13.47
CA VAL A 75 1.34 2.25 12.32
C VAL A 75 2.49 3.15 12.78
N THR A 76 2.28 3.93 13.85
CA THR A 76 3.22 4.97 14.30
C THR A 76 4.50 4.37 14.88
N ILE A 77 4.39 3.37 15.77
CA ILE A 77 5.55 2.81 16.46
C ILE A 77 6.57 2.23 15.46
N PRO A 78 6.19 1.35 14.51
CA PRO A 78 7.14 0.84 13.53
C PRO A 78 7.74 1.92 12.62
N VAL A 79 6.96 2.94 12.26
CA VAL A 79 7.47 4.05 11.43
C VAL A 79 8.50 4.85 12.19
N ILE A 80 8.23 5.24 13.44
CA ILE A 80 9.19 5.97 14.29
C ILE A 80 10.46 5.13 14.50
N VAL A 81 10.33 3.86 14.86
CA VAL A 81 11.46 2.94 15.04
C VAL A 81 12.24 2.80 13.75
N GLY A 82 11.57 2.66 12.59
CA GLY A 82 12.22 2.58 11.28
C GLY A 82 13.02 3.85 10.94
N VAL A 83 12.46 5.03 11.22
CA VAL A 83 13.15 6.31 11.00
C VAL A 83 14.35 6.47 11.93
N LEU A 84 14.21 6.18 13.23
CA LEU A 84 15.30 6.30 14.20
C LEU A 84 16.44 5.32 13.93
N LEU A 85 16.13 4.13 13.46
CA LEU A 85 17.13 3.08 13.19
C LEU A 85 17.70 3.13 11.77
N SER A 86 17.14 3.95 10.86
CA SER A 86 17.56 4.00 9.45
C SER A 86 19.05 4.33 9.27
N GLY A 87 19.61 5.18 10.15
CA GLY A 87 21.04 5.53 10.11
C GLY A 87 21.98 4.43 10.63
N VAL A 88 21.49 3.55 11.50
CA VAL A 88 22.29 2.51 12.17
C VAL A 88 22.22 1.16 11.43
N LEU A 89 21.09 0.91 10.78
CA LEU A 89 20.76 -0.39 10.18
C LEU A 89 21.01 -0.47 8.66
N SER A 90 21.72 0.48 8.07
CA SER A 90 22.02 0.46 6.63
C SER A 90 22.65 -0.85 6.15
N SER A 91 23.49 -1.48 6.98
CA SER A 91 24.10 -2.78 6.69
C SER A 91 23.10 -3.95 6.72
N PHE A 92 22.00 -3.82 7.44
CA PHE A 92 20.97 -4.85 7.57
C PHE A 92 19.77 -4.63 6.62
N GLU A 93 19.73 -3.51 5.91
CA GLU A 93 18.61 -3.13 5.03
C GLU A 93 18.31 -4.21 3.99
N LYS A 94 19.34 -4.78 3.37
CA LYS A 94 19.19 -5.84 2.37
C LYS A 94 18.59 -7.13 2.96
N ILE A 95 19.02 -7.51 4.17
CA ILE A 95 18.52 -8.71 4.86
C ILE A 95 17.07 -8.48 5.30
N ALA A 96 16.78 -7.36 5.94
CA ALA A 96 15.45 -6.97 6.36
C ALA A 96 14.48 -6.93 5.19
N LYS A 97 14.89 -6.40 4.03
CA LYS A 97 14.11 -6.38 2.80
C LYS A 97 13.76 -7.80 2.32
N ASN A 98 14.75 -8.70 2.24
CA ASN A 98 14.50 -10.06 1.76
C ASN A 98 13.56 -10.82 2.71
N ILE A 99 13.74 -10.68 4.02
CA ILE A 99 12.86 -11.28 5.02
C ILE A 99 11.43 -10.75 4.86
N SER A 100 11.26 -9.43 4.65
CA SER A 100 9.93 -8.83 4.47
C SER A 100 9.21 -9.35 3.23
N ILE A 101 9.93 -9.52 2.12
CA ILE A 101 9.36 -10.07 0.90
C ILE A 101 8.91 -11.52 1.14
N ILE A 102 9.73 -12.34 1.80
CA ILE A 102 9.40 -13.73 2.11
C ILE A 102 8.15 -13.78 3.02
N LEU A 103 8.13 -12.99 4.08
CA LEU A 103 6.99 -12.94 5.00
C LEU A 103 5.72 -12.43 4.31
N PHE A 104 5.83 -11.42 3.45
CA PHE A 104 4.69 -10.95 2.64
C PHE A 104 4.13 -12.06 1.76
N VAL A 105 4.99 -12.77 1.04
CA VAL A 105 4.58 -13.89 0.18
C VAL A 105 3.94 -15.00 1.00
N LEU A 106 4.50 -15.35 2.16
CA LEU A 106 3.92 -16.37 3.05
C LEU A 106 2.54 -15.97 3.56
N VAL A 107 2.35 -14.72 3.99
CA VAL A 107 1.03 -14.20 4.43
C VAL A 107 0.04 -14.21 3.27
N LEU A 108 0.46 -13.80 2.07
CA LEU A 108 -0.37 -13.82 0.86
C LEU A 108 -0.80 -15.24 0.49
N ILE A 109 0.13 -16.19 0.47
CA ILE A 109 -0.16 -17.60 0.20
C ILE A 109 -1.10 -18.15 1.28
N GLY A 110 -0.84 -17.87 2.55
CA GLY A 110 -1.69 -18.29 3.67
C GLY A 110 -3.12 -17.78 3.52
N ALA A 111 -3.30 -16.51 3.16
CA ALA A 111 -4.62 -15.91 2.92
C ALA A 111 -5.35 -16.57 1.74
N ILE A 112 -4.65 -16.86 0.65
CA ILE A 112 -5.23 -17.53 -0.52
C ILE A 112 -5.62 -18.99 -0.17
N LEU A 113 -4.75 -19.71 0.53
CA LEU A 113 -5.00 -21.10 0.92
C LEU A 113 -6.14 -21.23 1.92
N SER A 114 -6.27 -20.29 2.85
CA SER A 114 -7.37 -20.27 3.84
C SER A 114 -8.74 -20.06 3.20
N GLN A 115 -8.79 -19.43 2.03
CA GLN A 115 -10.01 -19.10 1.28
C GLN A 115 -10.09 -19.81 -0.07
N ARG A 116 -9.35 -20.91 -0.25
CA ARG A 116 -9.19 -21.61 -1.54
C ARG A 116 -10.51 -21.95 -2.24
N GLU A 117 -11.55 -22.28 -1.48
CA GLU A 117 -12.85 -22.67 -2.03
C GLU A 117 -13.61 -21.48 -2.65
N ASN A 118 -13.37 -20.28 -2.14
CA ASN A 118 -14.05 -19.07 -2.56
C ASN A 118 -13.14 -18.06 -3.27
N VAL A 119 -11.86 -18.39 -3.45
CA VAL A 119 -10.86 -17.46 -3.97
C VAL A 119 -11.24 -16.93 -5.36
N ILE A 120 -11.77 -17.78 -6.23
CA ILE A 120 -12.19 -17.38 -7.58
C ILE A 120 -13.36 -16.40 -7.50
N THR A 121 -14.35 -16.68 -6.66
CA THR A 121 -15.53 -15.83 -6.46
C THR A 121 -15.13 -14.46 -5.88
N TYR A 122 -14.31 -14.46 -4.85
CA TYR A 122 -13.82 -13.21 -4.25
C TYR A 122 -12.91 -12.43 -5.21
N PHE A 123 -12.08 -13.14 -6.01
CA PHE A 123 -11.26 -12.49 -7.02
C PHE A 123 -12.12 -11.85 -8.11
N ALA A 124 -13.19 -12.51 -8.54
CA ALA A 124 -14.12 -11.94 -9.51
C ALA A 124 -14.86 -10.72 -8.96
N GLN A 125 -15.29 -10.77 -7.70
CA GLN A 125 -16.02 -9.67 -7.05
C GLN A 125 -15.12 -8.47 -6.72
N ALA A 126 -14.00 -8.70 -6.06
CA ALA A 126 -13.09 -7.64 -5.64
C ALA A 126 -12.14 -7.18 -6.75
N GLY A 127 -11.77 -8.06 -7.68
CA GLY A 127 -10.77 -7.78 -8.71
C GLY A 127 -11.15 -6.63 -9.62
N LEU A 128 -12.40 -6.61 -10.09
CA LEU A 128 -12.90 -5.50 -10.93
C LEU A 128 -12.88 -4.19 -10.16
N VAL A 129 -13.36 -4.18 -8.92
CA VAL A 129 -13.39 -2.97 -8.09
C VAL A 129 -11.97 -2.46 -7.86
N MET A 130 -11.02 -3.35 -7.54
CA MET A 130 -9.62 -2.98 -7.32
C MET A 130 -8.95 -2.49 -8.61
N LEU A 131 -9.27 -3.10 -9.75
CA LEU A 131 -8.77 -2.64 -11.06
C LEU A 131 -9.33 -1.25 -11.40
N PHE A 132 -10.63 -1.03 -11.24
CA PHE A 132 -11.24 0.28 -11.44
C PHE A 132 -10.63 1.33 -10.52
N LEU A 133 -10.44 1.02 -9.24
CA LEU A 133 -9.78 1.93 -8.30
C LEU A 133 -8.38 2.31 -8.81
N ASN A 134 -7.57 1.35 -9.22
CA ASN A 134 -6.22 1.60 -9.72
C ASN A 134 -6.24 2.47 -10.98
N ILE A 135 -7.12 2.18 -11.94
CA ILE A 135 -7.27 2.95 -13.18
C ILE A 135 -7.75 4.38 -12.89
N ILE A 136 -8.76 4.56 -12.02
CA ILE A 136 -9.25 5.88 -11.63
C ILE A 136 -8.14 6.71 -11.01
N MET A 137 -7.35 6.13 -10.12
CA MET A 137 -6.22 6.83 -9.51
C MET A 137 -5.17 7.26 -10.56
N MET A 138 -4.87 6.44 -11.55
CA MET A 138 -3.99 6.81 -12.68
C MET A 138 -4.59 7.91 -13.54
N ILE A 139 -5.90 7.90 -13.80
CA ILE A 139 -6.60 8.97 -14.53
C ILE A 139 -6.53 10.29 -13.75
N ILE A 140 -6.73 10.26 -12.44
CA ILE A 140 -6.60 11.44 -11.58
C ILE A 140 -5.19 12.04 -11.70
N VAL A 141 -4.15 11.19 -11.67
CA VAL A 141 -2.76 11.65 -11.86
C VAL A 141 -2.57 12.30 -13.24
N TYR A 142 -3.13 11.71 -14.28
CA TYR A 142 -3.07 12.29 -15.63
C TYR A 142 -3.74 13.69 -15.69
N ILE A 143 -4.93 13.82 -15.10
CA ILE A 143 -5.66 15.10 -15.04
C ILE A 143 -4.84 16.13 -14.25
N LEU A 144 -4.33 15.77 -13.07
CA LEU A 144 -3.51 16.65 -12.25
C LEU A 144 -2.24 17.08 -12.97
N SER A 145 -1.56 16.15 -13.63
CA SER A 145 -0.34 16.44 -14.39
C SER A 145 -0.60 17.45 -15.51
N ASN A 146 -1.70 17.32 -16.23
CA ASN A 146 -2.08 18.28 -17.27
C ASN A 146 -2.48 19.65 -16.68
N THR A 147 -3.21 19.66 -15.58
CA THR A 147 -3.65 20.90 -14.91
C THR A 147 -2.46 21.70 -14.40
N PHE A 148 -1.51 21.02 -13.78
CA PHE A 148 -0.30 21.66 -13.24
C PHE A 148 0.84 21.80 -14.25
N LYS A 149 0.63 21.37 -15.50
CA LYS A 149 1.64 21.38 -16.58
C LYS A 149 2.97 20.78 -16.12
N SER A 150 2.90 19.65 -15.41
CA SER A 150 4.08 19.01 -14.83
C SER A 150 5.01 18.43 -15.92
N SER A 151 6.31 18.31 -15.61
CA SER A 151 7.26 17.65 -16.50
C SER A 151 6.93 16.17 -16.71
N LYS A 152 7.44 15.57 -17.80
CA LYS A 152 7.28 14.14 -18.07
C LYS A 152 7.82 13.28 -16.91
N GLU A 153 8.93 13.66 -16.32
CA GLU A 153 9.57 12.97 -15.20
C GLU A 153 8.71 13.04 -13.94
N THR A 154 8.09 14.19 -13.68
CA THR A 154 7.15 14.38 -12.56
C THR A 154 5.89 13.56 -12.75
N PHE A 155 5.30 13.59 -13.94
CA PHE A 155 4.13 12.78 -14.29
C PHE A 155 4.37 11.28 -14.08
N ARG A 156 5.50 10.78 -14.57
CA ARG A 156 5.90 9.37 -14.42
C ARG A 156 6.11 9.00 -12.95
N CYS A 157 6.72 9.89 -12.17
CA CYS A 157 6.87 9.73 -10.74
C CYS A 157 5.49 9.61 -10.06
N TRP A 158 4.57 10.53 -10.33
CA TRP A 158 3.23 10.51 -9.74
C TRP A 158 2.44 9.26 -10.11
N LEU A 159 2.56 8.79 -11.36
CA LEU A 159 1.92 7.54 -11.79
C LEU A 159 2.41 6.33 -10.98
N MET A 160 3.71 6.25 -10.72
CA MET A 160 4.27 5.15 -9.92
C MET A 160 3.89 5.29 -8.44
N GLU A 161 3.95 6.50 -7.87
CA GLU A 161 3.62 6.73 -6.46
C GLU A 161 2.16 6.46 -6.13
N VAL A 162 1.25 6.85 -7.01
CA VAL A 162 -0.19 6.69 -6.82
C VAL A 162 -0.67 5.30 -7.26
N GLY A 163 -0.09 4.74 -8.32
CA GLY A 163 -0.46 3.41 -8.83
C GLY A 163 0.00 2.27 -7.93
N LEU A 164 1.12 2.45 -7.21
CA LEU A 164 1.71 1.44 -6.33
C LEU A 164 1.37 1.74 -4.88
N GLN A 165 0.49 0.95 -4.30
CA GLN A 165 0.05 1.11 -2.92
C GLN A 165 0.80 0.18 -1.94
N ASN A 166 0.72 0.48 -0.64
CA ASN A 166 1.30 -0.36 0.40
C ASN A 166 0.37 -1.53 0.74
N GLY A 167 0.45 -2.59 -0.08
CA GLY A 167 -0.37 -3.80 0.12
C GLY A 167 -0.05 -4.52 1.44
N THR A 168 1.19 -4.46 1.90
CA THR A 168 1.58 -5.10 3.16
C THR A 168 0.94 -4.40 4.36
N LEU A 169 0.93 -3.07 4.37
CA LEU A 169 0.24 -2.31 5.43
C LEU A 169 -1.25 -2.62 5.42
N ALA A 170 -1.89 -2.64 4.24
CA ALA A 170 -3.30 -2.97 4.11
C ALA A 170 -3.63 -4.37 4.63
N ILE A 171 -2.80 -5.38 4.33
CA ILE A 171 -2.96 -6.74 4.84
C ILE A 171 -2.78 -6.79 6.36
N VAL A 172 -1.78 -6.13 6.92
CA VAL A 172 -1.55 -6.09 8.37
C VAL A 172 -2.72 -5.43 9.08
N VAL A 173 -3.19 -4.31 8.57
CA VAL A 173 -4.37 -3.61 9.11
C VAL A 173 -5.60 -4.52 9.06
N ALA A 174 -5.89 -5.13 7.93
CA ALA A 174 -7.03 -6.02 7.78
C ALA A 174 -6.95 -7.23 8.74
N ASN A 175 -5.78 -7.85 8.87
CA ASN A 175 -5.57 -8.99 9.76
C ASN A 175 -5.67 -8.63 11.25
N THR A 176 -5.36 -7.39 11.61
CA THR A 176 -5.36 -6.97 13.02
C THR A 176 -6.75 -6.60 13.50
N PHE A 177 -7.54 -5.96 12.65
CA PHE A 177 -8.81 -5.35 13.06
C PHE A 177 -10.05 -6.15 12.63
N PHE A 178 -9.91 -7.06 11.68
CA PHE A 178 -11.04 -7.87 11.22
C PHE A 178 -10.83 -9.35 11.54
N ALA A 179 -11.84 -9.98 12.16
CA ALA A 179 -11.78 -11.38 12.57
C ALA A 179 -11.75 -12.35 11.37
N SER A 180 -12.29 -11.93 10.21
CA SER A 180 -12.36 -12.79 9.04
C SER A 180 -11.23 -12.50 8.06
N THR A 181 -10.55 -13.56 7.59
CA THR A 181 -9.51 -13.49 6.56
C THR A 181 -10.03 -13.02 5.19
N VAL A 182 -11.36 -12.97 5.00
CA VAL A 182 -11.99 -12.41 3.79
C VAL A 182 -11.58 -10.94 3.57
N TYR A 183 -11.40 -10.17 4.64
CA TYR A 183 -10.97 -8.75 4.55
C TYR A 183 -9.53 -8.56 4.06
N LEU A 184 -8.71 -9.62 4.03
CA LEU A 184 -7.35 -9.59 3.47
C LEU A 184 -7.37 -9.64 1.92
N ILE A 185 -8.43 -10.23 1.34
CA ILE A 185 -8.50 -10.54 -0.09
C ILE A 185 -8.41 -9.30 -0.98
N PRO A 186 -9.16 -8.20 -0.73
CA PRO A 186 -9.03 -7.00 -1.55
C PRO A 186 -7.62 -6.42 -1.57
N ALA A 187 -6.93 -6.40 -0.42
CA ALA A 187 -5.55 -5.91 -0.33
C ALA A 187 -4.56 -6.82 -1.10
N ALA A 188 -4.76 -8.14 -1.02
CA ALA A 188 -3.97 -9.11 -1.76
C ALA A 188 -4.18 -8.98 -3.28
N ILE A 189 -5.42 -8.86 -3.72
CA ILE A 189 -5.78 -8.68 -5.14
C ILE A 189 -5.22 -7.37 -5.67
N TYR A 190 -5.37 -6.26 -4.93
CA TYR A 190 -4.80 -4.97 -5.32
C TYR A 190 -3.28 -5.05 -5.48
N SER A 191 -2.61 -5.78 -4.59
CA SER A 191 -1.15 -5.98 -4.66
C SER A 191 -0.70 -6.68 -5.94
N LEU A 192 -1.54 -7.53 -6.55
CA LEU A 192 -1.27 -8.13 -7.86
C LEU A 192 -1.61 -7.17 -9.01
N ILE A 193 -2.77 -6.53 -8.95
CA ILE A 193 -3.25 -5.60 -9.98
C ILE A 193 -2.28 -4.43 -10.18
N MET A 194 -1.78 -3.83 -9.10
CA MET A 194 -0.87 -2.69 -9.21
C MET A 194 0.41 -3.01 -10.01
N TYR A 195 0.93 -4.24 -9.92
CA TYR A 195 2.08 -4.64 -10.75
C TYR A 195 1.65 -5.00 -12.18
N ALA A 196 0.49 -5.66 -12.33
CA ALA A 196 -0.05 -5.98 -13.65
C ALA A 196 -0.35 -4.73 -14.49
N THR A 197 -0.69 -3.61 -13.85
CA THR A 197 -0.92 -2.32 -14.53
C THR A 197 0.37 -1.51 -14.68
N ALA A 198 1.23 -1.47 -13.66
CA ALA A 198 2.46 -0.68 -13.68
C ALA A 198 3.49 -1.19 -14.70
N LEU A 199 3.68 -2.51 -14.84
CA LEU A 199 4.71 -3.05 -15.73
C LEU A 199 4.46 -2.73 -17.22
N PRO A 200 3.25 -2.94 -17.77
CA PRO A 200 2.94 -2.50 -19.13
C PRO A 200 3.08 -0.97 -19.29
N LEU A 201 2.61 -0.21 -18.29
CA LEU A 201 2.70 1.25 -18.31
C LEU A 201 4.15 1.73 -18.38
N ILE A 202 5.05 1.15 -17.57
CA ILE A 202 6.49 1.44 -17.62
C ILE A 202 7.05 1.15 -19.02
N TYR A 203 6.68 0.04 -19.64
CA TYR A 203 7.11 -0.30 -20.99
C TYR A 203 6.71 0.77 -22.00
N PHE A 204 5.45 1.24 -21.96
CA PHE A 204 4.98 2.31 -22.84
C PHE A 204 5.66 3.66 -22.57
N LEU A 205 5.81 4.03 -21.30
CA LEU A 205 6.43 5.30 -20.91
C LEU A 205 7.93 5.38 -21.28
N ARG A 206 8.62 4.25 -21.36
CA ARG A 206 10.04 4.22 -21.77
C ARG A 206 10.23 4.47 -23.25
N ARG A 207 9.24 4.12 -24.08
CA ARG A 207 9.31 4.27 -25.55
C ARG A 207 9.03 5.69 -26.00
N ASN A 208 8.30 6.46 -25.21
CA ASN A 208 7.93 7.86 -25.48
C ASN A 208 8.74 8.83 -24.59
#